data_70b99ed5a2f9293254ed0e01d255103a
#
_entry.id   70b99ed5a2f9293254ed0e01d255103a
#
_cell.length_a   1.000
_cell.length_b   1.000
_cell.length_c   1.000
_cell.angle_alpha   90.00
_cell.angle_beta   90.00
_cell.angle_gamma   90.00
#
_symmetry.space_group_name_H-M   'P 1'
#
loop_
_entity.id
_entity.type
_entity.pdbx_description
1 polymer ?
#
loop_
_entity_poly.entity_id
_entity_poly.type
_entity_poly.pdbx_seq_one_letter_code
_entity_poly.pdbx_strand_id
1 'polypeptide(L)'
;GYNRLRTDIAGRVVENEDLVNLPNWLALEFRIADGDWFDVRKVTILSYRQELDLRLGMLFRTMRFEDGQGRRSTLKERRLVSMSDIHLGALELALTAENWSARVTVRSAIDGRVVNAGAKLYRTFNNRHLEPPACEIVDEDNVSLLARTCQSHIQIAQVARTQAFAGGNSLNSPRRVIKEPGYIGQEFDLELRQDETVKLEKLVSFYTSRDHAISECRLAARKAIAGAGRFDAIMEKHALAWKQVWRRFDVHMQPAVASFKLNVPMLLRLNMLHLLQAVSPNSIGLDIGVPARGWTGEAYQGHIFWDELFIFPFLNYRMPEITRSLLLYRYRRLGEARAAARRAGFQGAMFPWQSGSDGQEETQELNLNPHSQRWVPDNSYLQRHVGSAVAYNVWQYFQVTHDIEFLQFHGAELVLDIARFWSSIAHFNDQRGRYEIHGVMGPDEFHEGYPDSAAPGLKNNAYTNIMAVWVLWRALEVLDLLPDIRREALMTRLGLSEEEIARWDEISRRMYVPFHDDGIISQFEGYETLAELDWENYRARYGNIGRLELILEAENDSANRYKASKQADTLMLFYLFSSEELGELFERLGYPFDPATIPRQVAYY
;
A
#
# COMPACT_ATOMS: atom_id res chain seq x y z
N GLY A 1 -9.76 1.90 8.16
CA GLY A 1 -9.44 3.32 8.25
C GLY A 1 -8.23 3.57 9.11
N TYR A 2 -7.76 4.80 9.08
CA TYR A 2 -6.60 5.23 9.87
C TYR A 2 -7.01 5.72 11.25
N ASN A 3 -6.05 5.68 12.19
CA ASN A 3 -6.22 6.22 13.54
C ASN A 3 -4.88 6.76 14.04
N ARG A 4 -4.88 7.97 14.58
CA ARG A 4 -3.70 8.68 15.06
C ARG A 4 -3.49 8.46 16.55
N LEU A 5 -2.25 8.17 16.94
CA LEU A 5 -1.86 7.95 18.32
C LEU A 5 -0.65 8.80 18.69
N ARG A 6 -0.45 8.95 19.99
CA ARG A 6 0.70 9.64 20.58
C ARG A 6 1.57 8.66 21.36
N THR A 7 2.87 8.81 21.21
CA THR A 7 3.87 8.01 21.91
C THR A 7 4.93 8.96 22.50
N ASP A 8 5.30 8.76 23.74
CA ASP A 8 6.46 9.43 24.34
C ASP A 8 7.73 8.63 23.99
N ILE A 9 8.64 9.26 23.26
CA ILE A 9 9.93 8.69 22.88
C ILE A 9 11.02 9.61 23.42
N ALA A 10 11.75 9.16 24.42
CA ALA A 10 12.86 9.87 25.04
C ALA A 10 12.47 11.31 25.52
N GLY A 11 11.25 11.47 26.04
CA GLY A 11 10.73 12.75 26.54
C GLY A 11 10.16 13.66 25.46
N ARG A 12 10.03 13.16 24.23
CA ARG A 12 9.38 13.85 23.11
C ARG A 12 8.11 13.13 22.72
N VAL A 13 7.00 13.86 22.62
CA VAL A 13 5.74 13.32 22.14
C VAL A 13 5.76 13.27 20.62
N VAL A 14 5.71 12.06 20.07
CA VAL A 14 5.62 11.79 18.63
C VAL A 14 4.21 11.31 18.30
N GLU A 15 3.65 11.81 17.22
CA GLU A 15 2.38 11.33 16.68
C GLU A 15 2.64 10.40 15.50
N ASN A 16 1.82 9.34 15.39
CA ASN A 16 1.79 8.45 14.24
C ASN A 16 0.36 8.11 13.86
N GLU A 17 0.08 8.07 12.59
CA GLU A 17 -1.20 7.62 12.04
C GLU A 17 -1.00 6.23 11.40
N ASP A 18 -1.83 5.27 11.76
CA ASP A 18 -1.73 3.90 11.26
C ASP A 18 -3.04 3.43 10.66
N LEU A 19 -2.96 2.61 9.63
CA LEU A 19 -4.07 1.79 9.18
C LEU A 19 -4.36 0.72 10.24
N VAL A 20 -5.57 0.76 10.80
CA VAL A 20 -5.93 -0.03 11.98
C VAL A 20 -6.16 -1.50 11.64
N ASN A 21 -5.54 -2.40 12.38
CA ASN A 21 -5.86 -3.83 12.34
C ASN A 21 -7.28 -4.08 12.85
N LEU A 22 -8.04 -4.87 12.10
CA LEU A 22 -9.41 -5.23 12.45
C LEU A 22 -9.45 -6.43 13.39
N PRO A 23 -10.54 -6.59 14.20
CA PRO A 23 -10.73 -7.77 15.02
C PRO A 23 -10.55 -9.07 14.23
N ASN A 24 -9.85 -10.04 14.84
CA ASN A 24 -9.54 -11.31 14.20
C ASN A 24 -10.77 -12.24 14.19
N TRP A 25 -11.30 -12.49 13.01
CA TRP A 25 -12.43 -13.40 12.82
C TRP A 25 -12.02 -14.84 12.46
N LEU A 26 -10.73 -15.11 12.23
CA LEU A 26 -10.24 -16.41 11.80
C LEU A 26 -10.14 -17.44 12.94
N ALA A 27 -10.37 -17.02 14.18
CA ALA A 27 -10.30 -17.91 15.33
C ALA A 27 -11.36 -19.03 15.22
N LEU A 28 -10.94 -20.20 14.76
CA LEU A 28 -11.67 -21.45 14.67
C LEU A 28 -10.73 -22.57 15.09
N GLU A 29 -10.99 -23.16 16.25
CA GLU A 29 -10.14 -24.13 16.92
C GLU A 29 -10.93 -25.39 17.23
N PHE A 30 -10.25 -26.52 17.39
CA PHE A 30 -10.85 -27.74 17.86
C PHE A 30 -9.91 -28.52 18.78
N ARG A 31 -10.47 -29.39 19.60
CA ARG A 31 -9.75 -30.42 20.37
C ARG A 31 -10.47 -31.73 20.28
N ILE A 32 -9.72 -32.85 20.32
CA ILE A 32 -10.23 -34.20 20.25
C ILE A 32 -10.30 -34.78 21.67
N ALA A 33 -11.47 -35.20 22.10
CA ALA A 33 -11.76 -35.65 23.46
C ALA A 33 -11.30 -34.62 24.51
N ASP A 34 -10.65 -35.02 25.57
CA ASP A 34 -10.13 -34.17 26.63
C ASP A 34 -8.65 -33.75 26.39
N GLY A 35 -8.19 -33.80 25.11
CA GLY A 35 -6.86 -33.36 24.74
C GLY A 35 -6.68 -31.85 24.67
N ASP A 36 -5.46 -31.43 24.36
CA ASP A 36 -5.14 -30.03 24.11
C ASP A 36 -5.85 -29.49 22.86
N TRP A 37 -6.06 -28.18 22.84
CA TRP A 37 -6.45 -27.46 21.60
C TRP A 37 -5.43 -27.73 20.49
N PHE A 38 -5.93 -27.96 19.29
CA PHE A 38 -5.09 -28.26 18.15
C PHE A 38 -4.05 -27.15 17.93
N ASP A 39 -2.78 -27.56 17.94
CA ASP A 39 -1.62 -26.71 17.62
C ASP A 39 -0.71 -27.47 16.66
N VAL A 40 -0.52 -26.94 15.47
CA VAL A 40 0.32 -27.54 14.41
C VAL A 40 1.76 -27.82 14.89
N ARG A 41 2.25 -27.10 15.89
CA ARG A 41 3.59 -27.27 16.48
C ARG A 41 3.69 -28.46 17.43
N LYS A 42 2.54 -29.00 17.88
CA LYS A 42 2.44 -30.08 18.88
C LYS A 42 2.05 -31.44 18.27
N VAL A 43 1.89 -31.51 16.96
CA VAL A 43 1.47 -32.73 16.24
C VAL A 43 2.54 -33.18 15.27
N THR A 44 2.56 -34.48 14.94
CA THR A 44 3.39 -35.01 13.85
C THR A 44 2.68 -34.80 12.52
N ILE A 45 3.27 -33.96 11.66
CA ILE A 45 2.72 -33.72 10.33
C ILE A 45 3.10 -34.85 9.41
N LEU A 46 2.10 -35.61 8.90
CA LEU A 46 2.30 -36.70 7.96
C LEU A 46 2.32 -36.21 6.51
N SER A 47 1.51 -35.23 6.18
CA SER A 47 1.56 -34.52 4.91
C SER A 47 0.98 -33.11 5.06
N TYR A 48 1.50 -32.17 4.27
CA TYR A 48 1.03 -30.77 4.25
C TYR A 48 1.07 -30.21 2.84
N ARG A 49 -0.02 -29.58 2.43
CA ARG A 49 -0.12 -28.81 1.19
C ARG A 49 -0.90 -27.53 1.44
N GLN A 50 -0.34 -26.41 1.01
CA GLN A 50 -1.04 -25.14 0.94
C GLN A 50 -1.00 -24.61 -0.49
N GLU A 51 -2.11 -24.13 -0.98
CA GLU A 51 -2.30 -23.74 -2.36
C GLU A 51 -3.15 -22.47 -2.43
N LEU A 52 -2.67 -21.49 -3.20
CA LEU A 52 -3.44 -20.31 -3.58
C LEU A 52 -3.91 -20.53 -5.03
N ASP A 53 -5.21 -20.71 -5.23
CA ASP A 53 -5.79 -20.72 -6.58
C ASP A 53 -5.95 -19.27 -7.06
N LEU A 54 -5.09 -18.87 -8.01
CA LEU A 54 -5.07 -17.50 -8.54
C LEU A 54 -6.33 -17.15 -9.32
N ARG A 55 -6.97 -18.14 -9.95
CA ARG A 55 -8.21 -17.91 -10.72
C ARG A 55 -9.40 -17.64 -9.83
N LEU A 56 -9.41 -18.33 -8.68
CA LEU A 56 -10.50 -18.21 -7.71
C LEU A 56 -10.20 -17.15 -6.62
N GLY A 57 -8.95 -16.71 -6.46
CA GLY A 57 -8.57 -15.87 -5.33
C GLY A 57 -8.82 -16.54 -3.98
N MET A 58 -8.61 -17.86 -3.90
CA MET A 58 -8.92 -18.69 -2.73
C MET A 58 -7.70 -19.41 -2.20
N LEU A 59 -7.61 -19.51 -0.88
CA LEU A 59 -6.58 -20.30 -0.20
C LEU A 59 -7.15 -21.65 0.21
N PHE A 60 -6.41 -22.71 -0.14
CA PHE A 60 -6.67 -24.10 0.24
C PHE A 60 -5.52 -24.60 1.11
N ARG A 61 -5.85 -25.36 2.15
CA ARG A 61 -4.88 -26.05 2.99
C ARG A 61 -5.36 -27.47 3.23
N THR A 62 -4.48 -28.45 3.01
CA THR A 62 -4.71 -29.85 3.36
C THR A 62 -3.56 -30.30 4.24
N MET A 63 -3.88 -30.90 5.36
CA MET A 63 -2.91 -31.43 6.31
C MET A 63 -3.40 -32.76 6.83
N ARG A 64 -2.50 -33.74 6.86
CA ARG A 64 -2.69 -35.02 7.55
C ARG A 64 -1.71 -35.06 8.72
N PHE A 65 -2.19 -35.34 9.90
CA PHE A 65 -1.38 -35.29 11.12
C PHE A 65 -1.73 -36.43 12.07
N GLU A 66 -0.79 -36.73 12.97
CA GLU A 66 -0.96 -37.64 14.09
C GLU A 66 -0.69 -36.86 15.39
N ASP A 67 -1.62 -36.94 16.35
CA ASP A 67 -1.45 -36.32 17.65
C ASP A 67 -0.65 -37.19 18.63
N GLY A 68 -0.35 -36.67 19.81
CA GLY A 68 0.43 -37.35 20.85
C GLY A 68 -0.21 -38.66 21.40
N GLN A 69 -1.44 -38.99 21.01
CA GLN A 69 -2.16 -40.20 21.36
C GLN A 69 -2.26 -41.19 20.17
N GLY A 70 -1.57 -40.92 19.06
CA GLY A 70 -1.58 -41.78 17.87
C GLY A 70 -2.86 -41.64 17.03
N ARG A 71 -3.69 -40.64 17.27
CA ARG A 71 -4.89 -40.38 16.48
C ARG A 71 -4.51 -39.64 15.20
N ARG A 72 -4.87 -40.29 14.05
CA ARG A 72 -4.63 -39.72 12.72
C ARG A 72 -5.86 -39.00 12.23
N SER A 73 -5.63 -37.81 11.70
CA SER A 73 -6.68 -36.93 11.19
C SER A 73 -6.26 -36.28 9.89
N THR A 74 -7.22 -36.06 9.01
CA THR A 74 -7.08 -35.19 7.83
C THR A 74 -7.86 -33.91 8.05
N LEU A 75 -7.19 -32.77 7.90
CA LEU A 75 -7.76 -31.42 7.94
C LEU A 75 -7.72 -30.80 6.55
N LYS A 76 -8.87 -30.35 6.06
CA LYS A 76 -8.97 -29.56 4.82
C LYS A 76 -9.60 -28.23 5.14
N GLU A 77 -8.99 -27.15 4.68
CA GLU A 77 -9.47 -25.79 4.88
C GLU A 77 -9.60 -25.07 3.54
N ARG A 78 -10.67 -24.32 3.39
CA ARG A 78 -10.89 -23.36 2.30
C ARG A 78 -11.27 -22.02 2.89
N ARG A 79 -10.67 -20.92 2.40
CA ARG A 79 -11.05 -19.60 2.85
C ARG A 79 -10.97 -18.55 1.75
N LEU A 80 -11.86 -17.58 1.84
CA LEU A 80 -11.96 -16.45 0.94
C LEU A 80 -12.44 -15.19 1.67
N VAL A 81 -12.13 -14.02 1.09
CA VAL A 81 -12.85 -12.76 1.30
C VAL A 81 -13.57 -12.47 -0.01
N SER A 82 -14.88 -12.25 0.05
CA SER A 82 -15.71 -12.26 -1.14
C SER A 82 -15.42 -11.08 -2.08
N MET A 83 -15.15 -11.36 -3.35
CA MET A 83 -15.04 -10.35 -4.41
C MET A 83 -16.41 -9.86 -4.89
N SER A 84 -17.47 -10.66 -4.69
CA SER A 84 -18.84 -10.29 -5.10
C SER A 84 -19.61 -9.49 -4.06
N ASP A 85 -19.25 -9.64 -2.79
CA ASP A 85 -19.82 -8.91 -1.66
C ASP A 85 -18.71 -8.54 -0.69
N ILE A 86 -18.30 -7.28 -0.70
CA ILE A 86 -17.16 -6.77 0.06
C ILE A 86 -17.32 -6.90 1.59
N HIS A 87 -18.52 -7.16 2.04
CA HIS A 87 -18.83 -7.29 3.46
C HIS A 87 -18.78 -8.72 3.98
N LEU A 88 -18.46 -9.72 3.14
CA LEU A 88 -18.47 -11.13 3.53
C LEU A 88 -17.08 -11.78 3.46
N GLY A 89 -16.71 -12.47 4.53
CA GLY A 89 -15.61 -13.43 4.57
C GLY A 89 -16.13 -14.82 4.91
N ALA A 90 -15.45 -15.86 4.41
CA ALA A 90 -15.86 -17.24 4.62
C ALA A 90 -14.66 -18.18 4.85
N LEU A 91 -14.82 -19.09 5.81
CA LEU A 91 -13.90 -20.15 6.16
C LEU A 91 -14.67 -21.46 6.27
N GLU A 92 -14.23 -22.50 5.55
CA GLU A 92 -14.69 -23.88 5.76
C GLU A 92 -13.52 -24.73 6.23
N LEU A 93 -13.75 -25.52 7.27
CA LEU A 93 -12.80 -26.46 7.81
C LEU A 93 -13.45 -27.85 7.88
N ALA A 94 -12.88 -28.84 7.18
CA ALA A 94 -13.33 -30.21 7.20
C ALA A 94 -12.32 -31.08 7.98
N LEU A 95 -12.77 -31.74 9.04
CA LEU A 95 -11.99 -32.63 9.87
C LEU A 95 -12.49 -34.07 9.67
N THR A 96 -11.58 -34.97 9.26
CA THR A 96 -11.84 -36.42 9.09
C THR A 96 -11.09 -37.20 10.17
N ALA A 97 -11.78 -38.05 10.90
CA ALA A 97 -11.20 -39.00 11.85
C ALA A 97 -10.76 -40.28 11.11
N GLU A 98 -9.45 -40.57 11.01
CA GLU A 98 -8.97 -41.72 10.22
C GLU A 98 -8.95 -43.03 10.99
N ASN A 99 -8.55 -43.01 12.26
CA ASN A 99 -8.36 -44.21 13.08
C ASN A 99 -8.91 -44.08 14.51
N TRP A 100 -9.83 -43.16 14.72
CA TRP A 100 -10.39 -42.90 16.03
C TRP A 100 -11.87 -42.49 15.95
N SER A 101 -12.56 -42.67 17.06
CA SER A 101 -13.92 -42.15 17.27
C SER A 101 -13.94 -41.45 18.63
N ALA A 102 -14.34 -40.18 18.66
CA ALA A 102 -14.36 -39.38 19.88
C ALA A 102 -15.23 -38.14 19.72
N ARG A 103 -15.56 -37.51 20.85
CA ARG A 103 -16.10 -36.18 20.90
C ARG A 103 -15.03 -35.18 20.42
N VAL A 104 -15.44 -34.21 19.58
CA VAL A 104 -14.64 -33.09 19.15
C VAL A 104 -15.28 -31.82 19.69
N THR A 105 -14.57 -31.08 20.53
CA THR A 105 -15.02 -29.75 20.97
C THR A 105 -14.49 -28.71 19.98
N VAL A 106 -15.39 -27.90 19.45
CA VAL A 106 -15.09 -26.79 18.53
C VAL A 106 -15.25 -25.46 19.26
N ARG A 107 -14.30 -24.53 19.04
CA ARG A 107 -14.37 -23.15 19.48
C ARG A 107 -14.30 -22.22 18.26
N SER A 108 -15.28 -21.36 18.10
CA SER A 108 -15.31 -20.29 17.10
C SER A 108 -15.49 -18.94 17.77
N ALA A 109 -14.63 -17.96 17.42
CA ALA A 109 -14.63 -16.67 18.10
C ALA A 109 -14.29 -15.49 17.17
N ILE A 110 -14.59 -14.28 17.64
CA ILE A 110 -14.05 -13.02 17.16
C ILE A 110 -13.18 -12.46 18.28
N ASP A 111 -11.91 -12.18 17.98
CA ASP A 111 -10.96 -11.59 18.92
C ASP A 111 -10.65 -10.14 18.53
N GLY A 112 -11.12 -9.21 19.33
CA GLY A 112 -10.91 -7.77 19.18
C GLY A 112 -9.71 -7.22 19.94
N ARG A 113 -8.91 -8.09 20.59
CA ARG A 113 -7.72 -7.71 21.36
C ARG A 113 -6.49 -7.49 20.47
N VAL A 114 -6.73 -7.21 19.19
CA VAL A 114 -5.68 -6.99 18.19
C VAL A 114 -4.96 -5.67 18.40
N VAL A 115 -3.68 -5.65 18.07
CA VAL A 115 -2.82 -4.48 18.07
C VAL A 115 -2.00 -4.42 16.79
N ASN A 116 -1.50 -3.23 16.42
CA ASN A 116 -0.59 -3.07 15.30
C ASN A 116 0.86 -3.39 15.74
N ALA A 117 1.27 -4.65 15.72
CA ALA A 117 2.57 -5.09 16.21
C ALA A 117 3.34 -6.04 15.27
N GLY A 118 2.86 -6.18 14.02
CA GLY A 118 3.45 -7.07 13.01
C GLY A 118 4.80 -6.54 12.49
N ALA A 119 4.91 -5.26 12.23
CA ALA A 119 6.14 -4.63 11.78
C ALA A 119 7.07 -4.29 12.97
N LYS A 120 8.26 -4.90 12.99
CA LYS A 120 9.22 -4.72 14.10
C LYS A 120 9.63 -3.25 14.30
N LEU A 121 9.76 -2.51 13.22
CA LEU A 121 10.21 -1.12 13.21
C LEU A 121 9.30 -0.20 14.04
N TYR A 122 7.99 -0.47 14.03
CA TYR A 122 6.98 0.39 14.67
C TYR A 122 6.51 -0.09 16.04
N ARG A 123 7.09 -1.17 16.59
CA ARG A 123 6.68 -1.74 17.89
C ARG A 123 6.91 -0.85 19.10
N THR A 124 7.76 0.15 18.96
CA THR A 124 8.04 1.13 20.02
C THR A 124 6.99 2.22 20.12
N PHE A 125 6.15 2.38 19.08
CA PHE A 125 5.02 3.30 19.10
C PHE A 125 3.82 2.71 19.83
N ASN A 126 2.91 3.57 20.26
CA ASN A 126 1.61 3.14 20.73
C ASN A 126 0.86 2.49 19.56
N ASN A 127 0.46 1.24 19.75
CA ASN A 127 -0.15 0.41 18.71
C ASN A 127 -1.56 -0.08 19.06
N ARG A 128 -2.17 0.48 20.12
CA ARG A 128 -3.49 0.11 20.60
C ARG A 128 -4.55 1.06 20.07
N HIS A 129 -5.00 0.82 18.85
CA HIS A 129 -5.91 1.70 18.14
C HIS A 129 -7.38 1.51 18.47
N LEU A 130 -7.77 0.39 19.11
CA LEU A 130 -9.15 0.07 19.40
C LEU A 130 -9.47 0.30 20.89
N GLU A 131 -10.61 0.94 21.15
CA GLU A 131 -11.25 0.92 22.46
C GLU A 131 -11.71 -0.51 22.82
N PRO A 132 -11.95 -0.83 24.11
CA PRO A 132 -12.47 -2.12 24.49
C PRO A 132 -13.77 -2.46 23.73
N PRO A 133 -13.79 -3.53 22.91
CA PRO A 133 -14.94 -3.82 22.07
C PRO A 133 -16.17 -4.27 22.88
N ALA A 134 -17.36 -3.90 22.40
CA ALA A 134 -18.62 -4.42 22.89
C ALA A 134 -18.94 -5.76 22.22
N CYS A 135 -19.15 -6.80 23.03
CA CYS A 135 -19.41 -8.17 22.63
C CYS A 135 -20.84 -8.59 22.95
N GLU A 136 -21.51 -9.26 22.00
CA GLU A 136 -22.91 -9.66 22.12
C GLU A 136 -23.17 -11.02 21.45
N ILE A 137 -24.05 -11.82 22.04
CA ILE A 137 -24.64 -13.00 21.40
C ILE A 137 -25.86 -12.50 20.62
N VAL A 138 -25.91 -12.80 19.33
CA VAL A 138 -27.04 -12.42 18.49
C VAL A 138 -28.14 -13.46 18.55
N ASP A 139 -27.76 -14.73 18.43
CA ASP A 139 -28.61 -15.91 18.52
C ASP A 139 -27.77 -17.18 18.75
N GLU A 140 -28.36 -18.36 18.53
CA GLU A 140 -27.70 -19.64 18.78
C GLU A 140 -26.42 -19.83 17.94
N ASP A 141 -26.40 -19.40 16.66
CA ASP A 141 -25.30 -19.59 15.72
C ASP A 141 -24.40 -18.36 15.57
N ASN A 142 -24.86 -17.19 16.01
CA ASN A 142 -24.26 -15.91 15.68
C ASN A 142 -23.73 -15.16 16.90
N VAL A 143 -22.48 -14.68 16.79
CA VAL A 143 -21.85 -13.76 17.76
C VAL A 143 -21.50 -12.44 17.08
N SER A 144 -21.54 -11.34 17.82
CA SER A 144 -21.25 -9.99 17.33
C SER A 144 -20.21 -9.28 18.18
N LEU A 145 -19.31 -8.55 17.51
CA LEU A 145 -18.35 -7.66 18.14
C LEU A 145 -18.42 -6.29 17.47
N LEU A 146 -18.52 -5.23 18.28
CA LEU A 146 -18.41 -3.84 17.83
C LEU A 146 -17.19 -3.21 18.47
N ALA A 147 -16.17 -2.90 17.67
CA ALA A 147 -15.01 -2.11 18.06
C ALA A 147 -15.19 -0.66 17.62
N ARG A 148 -14.42 0.24 18.24
CA ARG A 148 -14.30 1.65 17.84
C ARG A 148 -12.83 2.06 17.89
N THR A 149 -12.36 2.82 16.90
CA THR A 149 -11.02 3.42 16.95
C THR A 149 -11.02 4.57 17.97
N CYS A 150 -9.93 4.67 18.77
CA CYS A 150 -9.91 5.55 19.94
C CYS A 150 -9.84 7.05 19.61
N GLN A 151 -9.27 7.44 18.46
CA GLN A 151 -9.15 8.86 18.04
C GLN A 151 -10.05 9.19 16.85
N SER A 152 -10.05 8.38 15.79
CA SER A 152 -10.87 8.62 14.61
C SER A 152 -12.35 8.21 14.77
N HIS A 153 -12.69 7.52 15.88
CA HIS A 153 -14.04 7.09 16.29
C HIS A 153 -14.81 6.29 15.23
N ILE A 154 -14.09 5.59 14.35
CA ILE A 154 -14.69 4.71 13.35
C ILE A 154 -15.20 3.47 14.06
N GLN A 155 -16.49 3.19 13.94
CA GLN A 155 -17.09 1.95 14.42
C GLN A 155 -16.86 0.82 13.41
N ILE A 156 -16.58 -0.37 13.92
CA ILE A 156 -16.29 -1.58 13.15
C ILE A 156 -17.14 -2.70 13.73
N ALA A 157 -18.15 -3.14 12.99
CA ALA A 157 -19.03 -4.22 13.37
C ALA A 157 -18.66 -5.51 12.65
N GLN A 158 -18.52 -6.58 13.41
CA GLN A 158 -18.38 -7.93 12.88
C GLN A 158 -19.46 -8.82 13.46
N VAL A 159 -20.07 -9.66 12.60
CA VAL A 159 -20.99 -10.72 13.02
C VAL A 159 -20.54 -12.02 12.40
N ALA A 160 -20.25 -13.02 13.23
CA ALA A 160 -19.81 -14.33 12.77
C ALA A 160 -20.89 -15.38 13.02
N ARG A 161 -21.21 -16.17 11.99
CA ARG A 161 -22.05 -17.37 12.04
C ARG A 161 -21.18 -18.59 11.89
N THR A 162 -21.33 -19.56 12.79
CA THR A 162 -20.60 -20.83 12.70
C THR A 162 -21.56 -22.00 12.77
N GLN A 163 -21.54 -22.86 11.76
CA GLN A 163 -22.41 -24.03 11.64
C GLN A 163 -21.58 -25.28 11.32
N ALA A 164 -22.07 -26.44 11.80
CA ALA A 164 -21.45 -27.74 11.56
C ALA A 164 -22.34 -28.61 10.68
N PHE A 165 -21.73 -29.44 9.84
CA PHE A 165 -22.41 -30.33 8.89
C PHE A 165 -21.73 -31.69 8.82
N ALA A 166 -22.52 -32.79 8.71
CA ALA A 166 -22.03 -34.12 8.37
C ALA A 166 -22.94 -34.72 7.30
N GLY A 167 -22.35 -35.31 6.26
CA GLY A 167 -23.13 -35.91 5.15
C GLY A 167 -24.09 -34.91 4.48
N GLY A 168 -23.82 -33.61 4.55
CA GLY A 168 -24.69 -32.54 4.01
C GLY A 168 -25.78 -32.06 4.97
N ASN A 169 -26.03 -32.71 6.08
CA ASN A 169 -27.01 -32.33 7.09
C ASN A 169 -26.41 -31.42 8.16
N SER A 170 -27.18 -30.43 8.61
CA SER A 170 -26.78 -29.58 9.74
C SER A 170 -26.73 -30.38 11.03
N LEU A 171 -25.68 -30.16 11.82
CA LEU A 171 -25.52 -30.72 13.15
C LEU A 171 -25.82 -29.62 14.18
N ASN A 172 -26.89 -29.80 14.92
CA ASN A 172 -27.23 -28.90 16.03
C ASN A 172 -26.67 -29.47 17.33
N SER A 173 -25.87 -28.68 18.02
CA SER A 173 -25.31 -29.00 19.33
C SER A 173 -25.45 -27.82 20.26
N PRO A 174 -25.79 -28.04 21.56
CA PRO A 174 -25.85 -26.96 22.54
C PRO A 174 -24.55 -26.18 22.60
N ARG A 175 -24.67 -24.84 22.63
CA ARG A 175 -23.50 -23.96 22.58
C ARG A 175 -23.24 -23.32 23.94
N ARG A 176 -21.98 -23.40 24.36
CA ARG A 176 -21.47 -22.69 25.51
C ARG A 176 -20.80 -21.39 25.04
N VAL A 177 -21.26 -20.27 25.58
CA VAL A 177 -20.70 -18.95 25.27
C VAL A 177 -19.42 -18.70 26.05
N ILE A 178 -18.43 -18.17 25.37
CA ILE A 178 -17.22 -17.61 25.96
C ILE A 178 -17.23 -16.11 25.72
N LYS A 179 -17.24 -15.35 26.79
CA LYS A 179 -17.22 -13.89 26.74
C LYS A 179 -16.16 -13.37 27.71
N GLU A 180 -15.14 -12.73 27.13
CA GLU A 180 -14.07 -12.06 27.86
C GLU A 180 -13.98 -10.60 27.37
N PRO A 181 -13.27 -9.70 28.08
CA PRO A 181 -13.03 -8.36 27.56
C PRO A 181 -12.39 -8.38 26.17
N GLY A 182 -13.10 -7.85 25.17
CA GLY A 182 -12.64 -7.81 23.79
C GLY A 182 -12.69 -9.14 23.01
N TYR A 183 -13.27 -10.19 23.58
CA TYR A 183 -13.35 -11.51 22.96
C TYR A 183 -14.75 -12.11 23.12
N ILE A 184 -15.29 -12.65 22.04
CA ILE A 184 -16.55 -13.40 22.09
C ILE A 184 -16.46 -14.64 21.20
N GLY A 185 -16.89 -15.77 21.76
CA GLY A 185 -16.88 -17.04 21.06
C GLY A 185 -17.97 -17.98 21.56
N GLN A 186 -18.09 -19.09 20.86
CA GLN A 186 -18.96 -20.21 21.21
C GLN A 186 -18.16 -21.50 21.15
N GLU A 187 -18.42 -22.38 22.12
CA GLU A 187 -17.96 -23.77 22.10
C GLU A 187 -19.14 -24.71 21.96
N PHE A 188 -18.96 -25.79 21.21
CA PHE A 188 -19.92 -26.86 21.06
C PHE A 188 -19.24 -28.19 20.77
N ASP A 189 -19.89 -29.28 21.12
CA ASP A 189 -19.35 -30.62 21.01
C ASP A 189 -20.01 -31.38 19.85
N LEU A 190 -19.20 -32.13 19.12
CA LEU A 190 -19.62 -32.98 18.00
C LEU A 190 -19.09 -34.41 18.22
N GLU A 191 -19.91 -35.42 17.97
CA GLU A 191 -19.44 -36.79 17.97
C GLU A 191 -18.94 -37.18 16.58
N LEU A 192 -17.69 -37.58 16.48
CA LEU A 192 -17.07 -38.03 15.24
C LEU A 192 -16.71 -39.53 15.34
N ARG A 193 -17.16 -40.31 14.38
CA ARG A 193 -16.77 -41.70 14.26
C ARG A 193 -15.61 -41.87 13.29
N GLN A 194 -14.92 -42.97 13.39
CA GLN A 194 -13.88 -43.31 12.45
C GLN A 194 -14.41 -43.24 11.00
N ASP A 195 -13.59 -42.71 10.10
CA ASP A 195 -13.85 -42.45 8.68
C ASP A 195 -14.97 -41.40 8.41
N GLU A 196 -15.54 -40.78 9.45
CA GLU A 196 -16.47 -39.66 9.29
C GLU A 196 -15.75 -38.35 9.13
N THR A 197 -16.39 -37.44 8.36
CA THR A 197 -15.95 -36.05 8.17
C THR A 197 -17.01 -35.10 8.66
N VAL A 198 -16.61 -34.18 9.53
CA VAL A 198 -17.41 -33.00 9.89
C VAL A 198 -16.88 -31.78 9.17
N LYS A 199 -17.78 -30.95 8.64
CA LYS A 199 -17.49 -29.64 8.05
C LYS A 199 -17.97 -28.55 8.98
N LEU A 200 -17.10 -27.58 9.26
CA LEU A 200 -17.38 -26.37 9.98
C LEU A 200 -17.37 -25.21 8.98
N GLU A 201 -18.50 -24.53 8.85
CA GLU A 201 -18.59 -23.31 8.04
C GLU A 201 -18.66 -22.10 8.96
N LYS A 202 -17.68 -21.20 8.86
CA LYS A 202 -17.66 -19.93 9.54
C LYS A 202 -17.75 -18.82 8.52
N LEU A 203 -18.84 -18.07 8.58
CA LEU A 203 -19.08 -16.87 7.75
C LEU A 203 -19.01 -15.65 8.64
N VAL A 204 -18.46 -14.57 8.12
CA VAL A 204 -18.38 -13.30 8.85
C VAL A 204 -18.81 -12.15 7.96
N SER A 205 -19.57 -11.22 8.53
CA SER A 205 -19.88 -9.94 7.91
C SER A 205 -19.12 -8.82 8.60
N PHE A 206 -18.70 -7.83 7.79
CA PHE A 206 -17.92 -6.65 8.19
C PHE A 206 -18.64 -5.39 7.74
N TYR A 207 -18.91 -4.48 8.65
CA TYR A 207 -19.39 -3.15 8.35
C TYR A 207 -18.69 -2.10 9.21
N THR A 208 -18.57 -0.92 8.69
CA THR A 208 -18.00 0.23 9.41
C THR A 208 -18.99 1.40 9.40
N SER A 209 -18.80 2.37 10.27
CA SER A 209 -19.58 3.60 10.26
C SER A 209 -19.32 4.49 9.03
N ARG A 210 -18.35 4.11 8.17
CA ARG A 210 -18.03 4.81 6.90
C ARG A 210 -18.69 4.18 5.69
N ASP A 211 -19.38 3.05 5.84
CA ASP A 211 -20.06 2.39 4.73
C ASP A 211 -21.29 3.17 4.27
N HIS A 212 -21.50 3.19 2.96
CA HIS A 212 -22.59 3.93 2.36
C HIS A 212 -23.95 3.22 2.51
N ALA A 213 -25.02 4.01 2.52
CA ALA A 213 -26.39 3.53 2.49
C ALA A 213 -26.79 2.58 3.64
N ILE A 214 -26.18 2.78 4.82
CA ILE A 214 -26.55 2.07 6.05
C ILE A 214 -27.02 3.06 7.12
N SER A 215 -27.90 2.62 8.01
CA SER A 215 -28.33 3.42 9.17
C SER A 215 -27.38 3.23 10.36
N GLU A 216 -26.84 2.01 10.54
CA GLU A 216 -25.96 1.63 11.63
C GLU A 216 -25.21 0.35 11.23
N CYS A 217 -23.89 0.29 11.52
CA CYS A 217 -23.02 -0.76 11.00
C CYS A 217 -23.31 -2.15 11.62
N ARG A 218 -23.68 -2.25 12.91
CA ARG A 218 -24.02 -3.54 13.54
C ARG A 218 -25.31 -4.13 12.98
N LEU A 219 -26.33 -3.28 12.76
CA LEU A 219 -27.58 -3.70 12.16
C LEU A 219 -27.35 -4.19 10.71
N ALA A 220 -26.53 -3.47 9.94
CA ALA A 220 -26.14 -3.86 8.59
C ALA A 220 -25.41 -5.21 8.57
N ALA A 221 -24.44 -5.41 9.48
CA ALA A 221 -23.70 -6.66 9.61
C ALA A 221 -24.62 -7.85 9.96
N ARG A 222 -25.55 -7.67 10.89
CA ARG A 222 -26.56 -8.71 11.24
C ARG A 222 -27.45 -9.07 10.05
N LYS A 223 -27.92 -8.06 9.33
CA LYS A 223 -28.76 -8.28 8.16
C LYS A 223 -28.00 -9.01 7.05
N ALA A 224 -26.74 -8.65 6.80
CA ALA A 224 -25.89 -9.29 5.81
C ALA A 224 -25.65 -10.77 6.14
N ILE A 225 -25.28 -11.10 7.40
CA ILE A 225 -25.03 -12.49 7.76
C ILE A 225 -26.31 -13.34 7.75
N ALA A 226 -27.45 -12.77 8.11
CA ALA A 226 -28.73 -13.46 8.05
C ALA A 226 -29.14 -13.81 6.60
N GLY A 227 -28.80 -12.95 5.63
CA GLY A 227 -29.04 -13.16 4.21
C GLY A 227 -27.94 -13.97 3.50
N ALA A 228 -26.79 -14.18 4.14
CA ALA A 228 -25.71 -14.95 3.55
C ALA A 228 -26.09 -16.44 3.44
N GLY A 229 -25.87 -17.03 2.30
CA GLY A 229 -26.03 -18.46 2.07
C GLY A 229 -25.02 -19.29 2.85
N ARG A 230 -24.74 -20.49 2.36
CA ARG A 230 -23.65 -21.37 2.83
C ARG A 230 -22.34 -21.00 2.12
N PHE A 231 -21.23 -21.59 2.56
CA PHE A 231 -19.91 -21.37 2.01
C PHE A 231 -19.88 -21.52 0.48
N ASP A 232 -20.40 -22.62 -0.06
CA ASP A 232 -20.37 -22.89 -1.49
C ASP A 232 -21.14 -21.85 -2.33
N ALA A 233 -22.28 -21.34 -1.83
CA ALA A 233 -23.04 -20.28 -2.51
C ALA A 233 -22.28 -18.94 -2.57
N ILE A 234 -21.50 -18.62 -1.52
CA ILE A 234 -20.63 -17.43 -1.50
C ILE A 234 -19.45 -17.66 -2.46
N MET A 235 -18.86 -18.86 -2.45
CA MET A 235 -17.75 -19.24 -3.33
C MET A 235 -18.13 -19.15 -4.81
N GLU A 236 -19.31 -19.60 -5.21
CA GLU A 236 -19.77 -19.51 -6.60
C GLU A 236 -19.86 -18.07 -7.10
N LYS A 237 -20.45 -17.19 -6.32
CA LYS A 237 -20.53 -15.74 -6.63
C LYS A 237 -19.16 -15.10 -6.68
N HIS A 238 -18.30 -15.42 -5.70
CA HIS A 238 -16.93 -14.97 -5.62
C HIS A 238 -16.11 -15.40 -6.85
N ALA A 239 -16.20 -16.67 -7.25
CA ALA A 239 -15.51 -17.20 -8.41
C ALA A 239 -15.99 -16.52 -9.72
N LEU A 240 -17.29 -16.21 -9.84
CA LEU A 240 -17.84 -15.49 -10.99
C LEU A 240 -17.27 -14.05 -11.03
N ALA A 241 -17.21 -13.35 -9.91
CA ALA A 241 -16.65 -12.00 -9.83
C ALA A 241 -15.17 -11.99 -10.24
N TRP A 242 -14.35 -12.91 -9.71
CA TRP A 242 -12.96 -13.06 -10.14
C TRP A 242 -12.82 -13.38 -11.63
N LYS A 243 -13.67 -14.26 -12.16
CA LYS A 243 -13.67 -14.56 -13.60
C LYS A 243 -13.92 -13.32 -14.45
N GLN A 244 -14.79 -12.40 -14.01
CA GLN A 244 -15.04 -11.13 -14.71
C GLN A 244 -13.81 -10.21 -14.66
N VAL A 245 -13.15 -10.12 -13.51
CA VAL A 245 -11.91 -9.34 -13.33
C VAL A 245 -10.80 -9.93 -14.22
N TRP A 246 -10.56 -11.24 -14.15
CA TRP A 246 -9.52 -11.89 -14.95
C TRP A 246 -9.72 -11.75 -16.46
N ARG A 247 -10.94 -11.68 -16.97
CA ARG A 247 -11.20 -11.41 -18.39
C ARG A 247 -10.59 -10.10 -18.89
N ARG A 248 -10.42 -9.10 -18.00
CA ARG A 248 -9.80 -7.82 -18.32
C ARG A 248 -8.29 -7.82 -18.11
N PHE A 249 -7.80 -8.56 -17.14
CA PHE A 249 -6.42 -8.45 -16.66
C PHE A 249 -5.52 -9.62 -17.09
N ASP A 250 -6.05 -10.80 -17.44
CA ASP A 250 -5.20 -11.94 -17.81
C ASP A 250 -4.38 -11.67 -19.07
N VAL A 251 -3.13 -12.08 -19.03
CA VAL A 251 -2.16 -11.93 -20.11
C VAL A 251 -1.71 -13.31 -20.58
N HIS A 252 -1.85 -13.55 -21.89
CA HIS A 252 -1.35 -14.76 -22.54
C HIS A 252 0.06 -14.49 -23.04
N MET A 253 1.03 -15.15 -22.46
CA MET A 253 2.43 -15.11 -22.88
C MET A 253 2.80 -16.44 -23.52
N GLN A 254 3.35 -16.38 -24.73
CA GLN A 254 4.04 -17.53 -25.31
C GLN A 254 5.47 -17.54 -24.78
N PRO A 255 5.94 -18.63 -24.15
CA PRO A 255 7.32 -18.70 -23.69
C PRO A 255 8.26 -18.67 -24.91
N ALA A 256 8.98 -17.59 -25.05
CA ALA A 256 9.91 -17.40 -26.20
C ALA A 256 11.13 -18.31 -26.13
N VAL A 257 11.51 -18.82 -24.95
CA VAL A 257 12.65 -19.72 -24.77
C VAL A 257 12.40 -20.62 -23.53
N ALA A 258 12.64 -21.93 -23.68
CA ALA A 258 12.52 -22.93 -22.62
C ALA A 258 13.58 -22.82 -21.49
N SER A 259 14.39 -21.76 -21.47
CA SER A 259 15.57 -21.65 -20.60
C SER A 259 15.34 -20.95 -19.26
N PHE A 260 14.16 -20.36 -19.01
CA PHE A 260 13.89 -19.76 -17.72
C PHE A 260 13.35 -20.81 -16.72
N LYS A 261 14.11 -21.05 -15.64
CA LYS A 261 13.68 -21.89 -14.49
C LYS A 261 12.43 -21.32 -13.77
N LEU A 262 12.03 -20.07 -14.08
CA LEU A 262 10.91 -19.38 -13.47
C LEU A 262 9.67 -19.43 -14.37
N ASN A 263 8.52 -19.75 -13.77
CA ASN A 263 7.23 -19.66 -14.45
C ASN A 263 6.75 -18.19 -14.47
N VAL A 264 7.30 -17.42 -15.43
CA VAL A 264 7.01 -15.98 -15.57
C VAL A 264 5.51 -15.68 -15.68
N PRO A 265 4.69 -16.41 -16.48
CA PRO A 265 3.25 -16.18 -16.53
C PRO A 265 2.56 -16.36 -15.17
N MET A 266 2.98 -17.33 -14.36
CA MET A 266 2.42 -17.55 -13.02
C MET A 266 2.82 -16.41 -12.07
N LEU A 267 4.07 -15.97 -12.09
CA LEU A 267 4.54 -14.85 -11.26
C LEU A 267 3.82 -13.55 -11.60
N LEU A 268 3.62 -13.28 -12.89
CA LEU A 268 2.87 -12.12 -13.35
C LEU A 268 1.42 -12.16 -12.83
N ARG A 269 0.74 -13.30 -12.97
CA ARG A 269 -0.63 -13.47 -12.46
C ARG A 269 -0.70 -13.35 -10.94
N LEU A 270 0.30 -13.83 -10.21
CA LEU A 270 0.38 -13.67 -8.76
C LEU A 270 0.46 -12.20 -8.35
N ASN A 271 1.34 -11.43 -9.00
CA ASN A 271 1.46 -10.00 -8.74
C ASN A 271 0.18 -9.24 -9.12
N MET A 272 -0.45 -9.58 -10.26
CA MET A 272 -1.74 -9.02 -10.65
C MET A 272 -2.83 -9.36 -9.62
N LEU A 273 -2.90 -10.59 -9.11
CA LEU A 273 -3.85 -10.96 -8.06
C LEU A 273 -3.66 -10.10 -6.82
N HIS A 274 -2.42 -9.93 -6.35
CA HIS A 274 -2.14 -9.12 -5.15
C HIS A 274 -2.52 -7.64 -5.37
N LEU A 275 -2.23 -7.09 -6.54
CA LEU A 275 -2.66 -5.75 -6.88
C LEU A 275 -4.19 -5.62 -6.88
N LEU A 276 -4.90 -6.57 -7.52
CA LEU A 276 -6.36 -6.57 -7.61
C LEU A 276 -7.06 -6.89 -6.28
N GLN A 277 -6.36 -7.50 -5.32
CA GLN A 277 -6.83 -7.61 -3.93
C GLN A 277 -6.72 -6.26 -3.19
N ALA A 278 -5.74 -5.42 -3.52
CA ALA A 278 -5.60 -4.10 -2.95
C ALA A 278 -6.56 -3.08 -3.59
N VAL A 279 -6.69 -3.14 -4.93
CA VAL A 279 -7.56 -2.25 -5.71
C VAL A 279 -8.36 -3.04 -6.74
N SER A 280 -9.68 -2.89 -6.73
CA SER A 280 -10.61 -3.64 -7.56
C SER A 280 -11.83 -2.78 -7.89
N PRO A 281 -12.81 -3.26 -8.66
CA PRO A 281 -14.08 -2.55 -8.83
C PRO A 281 -14.74 -2.15 -7.50
N ASN A 282 -14.48 -2.92 -6.44
CA ASN A 282 -15.00 -2.63 -5.10
C ASN A 282 -14.33 -1.41 -4.43
N SER A 283 -13.23 -0.91 -4.98
CA SER A 283 -12.54 0.30 -4.50
C SER A 283 -13.14 1.60 -5.08
N ILE A 284 -13.96 1.49 -6.13
CA ILE A 284 -14.57 2.66 -6.79
C ILE A 284 -15.53 3.35 -5.80
N GLY A 285 -15.36 4.66 -5.65
CA GLY A 285 -16.16 5.46 -4.72
C GLY A 285 -15.66 5.49 -3.28
N LEU A 286 -14.64 4.68 -2.94
CA LEU A 286 -13.98 4.79 -1.65
C LEU A 286 -12.96 5.94 -1.66
N ASP A 287 -12.75 6.57 -0.49
CA ASP A 287 -11.70 7.58 -0.32
C ASP A 287 -10.38 6.92 0.10
N ILE A 288 -9.75 6.24 -0.85
CA ILE A 288 -8.51 5.50 -0.65
C ILE A 288 -7.51 5.74 -1.79
N GLY A 289 -6.21 5.57 -1.49
CA GLY A 289 -5.13 5.38 -2.47
C GLY A 289 -4.65 3.94 -2.48
N VAL A 290 -3.47 3.68 -3.05
CA VAL A 290 -2.84 2.35 -3.03
C VAL A 290 -1.63 2.37 -2.10
N PRO A 291 -1.71 1.71 -0.93
CA PRO A 291 -0.57 1.63 -0.02
C PRO A 291 0.59 0.84 -0.63
N ALA A 292 1.83 1.24 -0.32
CA ALA A 292 3.05 0.62 -0.82
C ALA A 292 3.14 -0.91 -0.57
N ARG A 293 2.50 -1.40 0.49
CA ARG A 293 2.43 -2.83 0.85
C ARG A 293 1.02 -3.42 0.77
N GLY A 294 0.09 -2.74 0.09
CA GLY A 294 -1.33 -3.11 0.09
C GLY A 294 -1.95 -3.03 1.49
N TRP A 295 -3.12 -3.65 1.67
CA TRP A 295 -3.91 -3.57 2.91
C TRP A 295 -3.61 -4.69 3.91
N THR A 296 -2.62 -5.55 3.63
CA THR A 296 -2.36 -6.79 4.37
C THR A 296 -1.20 -6.71 5.35
N GLY A 297 -0.48 -5.60 5.40
CA GLY A 297 0.70 -5.44 6.24
C GLY A 297 0.71 -4.12 6.97
N GLU A 298 1.40 -4.09 8.11
CA GLU A 298 1.60 -2.88 8.91
C GLU A 298 2.84 -2.09 8.47
N ALA A 299 3.67 -2.67 7.58
CA ALA A 299 4.82 -1.99 7.05
C ALA A 299 4.38 -0.72 6.30
N TYR A 300 5.09 0.38 6.54
CA TYR A 300 4.72 1.72 6.11
C TYR A 300 3.34 2.19 6.62
N GLN A 301 2.83 1.57 7.71
CA GLN A 301 1.61 1.98 8.41
C GLN A 301 0.36 2.09 7.51
N GLY A 302 0.40 1.47 6.31
CA GLY A 302 -0.67 1.56 5.31
C GLY A 302 -0.73 2.89 4.56
N HIS A 303 0.32 3.71 4.62
CA HIS A 303 0.37 5.01 3.96
C HIS A 303 0.51 4.89 2.43
N ILE A 304 0.09 5.96 1.76
CA ILE A 304 0.11 6.12 0.31
C ILE A 304 1.32 6.96 -0.06
N PHE A 305 2.21 6.37 -0.87
CA PHE A 305 3.44 6.99 -1.37
C PHE A 305 3.31 7.33 -2.87
N TRP A 306 4.44 7.41 -3.55
CA TRP A 306 4.50 7.62 -4.99
C TRP A 306 4.33 6.33 -5.82
N ASP A 307 4.21 5.18 -5.17
CA ASP A 307 4.07 3.84 -5.79
C ASP A 307 2.91 3.75 -6.77
N GLU A 308 1.88 4.60 -6.62
CA GLU A 308 0.78 4.76 -7.55
C GLU A 308 1.27 5.06 -8.98
N LEU A 309 2.46 5.68 -9.13
CA LEU A 309 3.12 5.95 -10.41
C LEU A 309 3.36 4.67 -11.24
N PHE A 310 3.68 3.56 -10.56
CA PHE A 310 3.96 2.26 -11.18
C PHE A 310 2.71 1.41 -11.39
N ILE A 311 1.62 1.73 -10.68
CA ILE A 311 0.39 0.95 -10.63
C ILE A 311 -0.65 1.49 -11.63
N PHE A 312 -0.83 2.79 -11.70
CA PHE A 312 -1.88 3.41 -12.50
C PHE A 312 -1.77 3.14 -14.00
N PRO A 313 -0.59 3.09 -14.64
CA PRO A 313 -0.50 2.72 -16.04
C PRO A 313 -1.13 1.37 -16.36
N PHE A 314 -0.98 0.37 -15.48
CA PHE A 314 -1.62 -0.93 -15.62
C PHE A 314 -3.16 -0.86 -15.50
N LEU A 315 -3.67 -0.04 -14.57
CA LEU A 315 -5.10 0.14 -14.35
C LEU A 315 -5.75 0.96 -15.47
N ASN A 316 -5.09 2.00 -15.96
CA ASN A 316 -5.58 2.91 -17.00
C ASN A 316 -6.06 2.16 -18.25
N TYR A 317 -5.31 1.14 -18.69
CA TYR A 317 -5.64 0.35 -19.86
C TYR A 317 -6.73 -0.70 -19.63
N ARG A 318 -6.98 -1.09 -18.38
CA ARG A 318 -7.83 -2.23 -18.05
C ARG A 318 -9.13 -1.83 -17.37
N MET A 319 -9.05 -0.90 -16.41
CA MET A 319 -10.18 -0.42 -15.62
C MET A 319 -9.92 1.03 -15.16
N PRO A 320 -9.97 2.00 -16.11
CA PRO A 320 -9.66 3.41 -15.82
C PRO A 320 -10.56 4.02 -14.75
N GLU A 321 -11.77 3.50 -14.57
CA GLU A 321 -12.69 3.89 -13.51
C GLU A 321 -12.13 3.71 -12.11
N ILE A 322 -11.23 2.73 -11.91
CA ILE A 322 -10.50 2.55 -10.65
C ILE A 322 -9.50 3.68 -10.48
N THR A 323 -8.68 3.96 -11.51
CA THR A 323 -7.69 5.05 -11.45
C THR A 323 -8.36 6.39 -11.19
N ARG A 324 -9.49 6.67 -11.84
CA ARG A 324 -10.27 7.89 -11.61
C ARG A 324 -10.66 8.05 -10.14
N SER A 325 -11.12 6.99 -9.52
CA SER A 325 -11.46 6.98 -8.09
C SER A 325 -10.24 7.21 -7.20
N LEU A 326 -9.10 6.56 -7.51
CA LEU A 326 -7.87 6.72 -6.75
C LEU A 326 -7.25 8.12 -6.89
N LEU A 327 -7.35 8.75 -8.06
CA LEU A 327 -6.91 10.14 -8.26
C LEU A 327 -7.74 11.13 -7.45
N LEU A 328 -9.03 10.85 -7.21
CA LEU A 328 -9.87 11.65 -6.32
C LEU A 328 -9.38 11.66 -4.86
N TYR A 329 -8.68 10.61 -4.41
CA TYR A 329 -8.02 10.62 -3.11
C TYR A 329 -7.03 11.79 -2.99
N ARG A 330 -6.19 12.01 -4.00
CA ARG A 330 -5.24 13.12 -4.05
C ARG A 330 -5.97 14.47 -4.18
N TYR A 331 -6.98 14.55 -5.01
CA TYR A 331 -7.77 15.78 -5.19
C TYR A 331 -8.45 16.23 -3.88
N ARG A 332 -9.03 15.32 -3.12
CA ARG A 332 -9.68 15.63 -1.84
C ARG A 332 -8.69 16.18 -0.80
N ARG A 333 -7.41 15.87 -0.94
CA ARG A 333 -6.30 16.33 -0.07
C ARG A 333 -5.54 17.54 -0.60
N LEU A 334 -6.01 18.13 -1.70
CA LEU A 334 -5.38 19.30 -2.31
C LEU A 334 -5.36 20.50 -1.37
N GLY A 335 -6.39 20.68 -0.54
CA GLY A 335 -6.43 21.74 0.48
C GLY A 335 -5.28 21.64 1.49
N GLU A 336 -4.99 20.43 1.97
CA GLU A 336 -3.87 20.19 2.89
C GLU A 336 -2.51 20.32 2.18
N ALA A 337 -2.39 19.85 0.95
CA ALA A 337 -1.17 20.05 0.16
C ALA A 337 -0.84 21.54 -0.07
N ARG A 338 -1.86 22.38 -0.28
CA ARG A 338 -1.70 23.86 -0.31
C ARG A 338 -1.26 24.42 1.04
N ALA A 339 -1.83 23.94 2.13
CA ALA A 339 -1.45 24.36 3.47
C ALA A 339 -0.01 23.94 3.79
N ALA A 340 0.40 22.75 3.40
CA ALA A 340 1.77 22.24 3.56
C ALA A 340 2.78 23.11 2.79
N ALA A 341 2.49 23.49 1.53
CA ALA A 341 3.33 24.39 0.75
C ALA A 341 3.51 25.75 1.47
N ARG A 342 2.43 26.35 1.95
CA ARG A 342 2.49 27.63 2.69
C ARG A 342 3.30 27.53 3.98
N ARG A 343 3.14 26.44 4.75
CA ARG A 343 3.95 26.22 5.98
C ARG A 343 5.43 26.12 5.67
N ALA A 344 5.79 25.57 4.50
CA ALA A 344 7.17 25.48 4.04
C ALA A 344 7.68 26.76 3.35
N GLY A 345 6.87 27.84 3.25
CA GLY A 345 7.23 29.10 2.60
C GLY A 345 7.07 29.10 1.08
N PHE A 346 6.31 28.15 0.51
CA PHE A 346 6.07 27.98 -0.92
C PHE A 346 4.60 28.24 -1.28
N GLN A 347 4.34 28.31 -2.58
CA GLN A 347 2.99 28.42 -3.16
C GLN A 347 2.55 27.09 -3.75
N GLY A 348 1.29 27.01 -4.20
CA GLY A 348 0.74 25.83 -4.86
C GLY A 348 0.49 24.65 -3.92
N ALA A 349 0.67 23.44 -4.39
CA ALA A 349 0.39 22.22 -3.67
C ALA A 349 1.64 21.34 -3.50
N MET A 350 2.03 21.10 -2.25
CA MET A 350 3.11 20.20 -1.86
C MET A 350 2.52 18.97 -1.20
N PHE A 351 2.45 17.88 -1.96
CA PHE A 351 1.96 16.59 -1.44
C PHE A 351 3.00 15.94 -0.52
N PRO A 352 2.57 15.26 0.56
CA PRO A 352 3.47 14.60 1.51
C PRO A 352 4.14 13.38 0.89
N TRP A 353 5.30 12.99 1.44
CA TRP A 353 5.94 11.72 1.12
C TRP A 353 5.06 10.55 1.53
N GLN A 354 4.57 10.56 2.77
CA GLN A 354 3.65 9.57 3.31
C GLN A 354 2.28 10.22 3.55
N SER A 355 1.25 9.75 2.84
CA SER A 355 -0.10 10.28 2.96
C SER A 355 -1.02 9.30 3.67
N GLY A 356 -1.71 9.79 4.67
CA GLY A 356 -2.73 9.04 5.43
C GLY A 356 -4.16 9.51 5.15
N SER A 357 -4.94 9.70 6.21
CA SER A 357 -6.37 10.00 6.13
C SER A 357 -6.66 11.40 5.59
N ASP A 358 -5.90 12.40 5.98
CA ASP A 358 -6.19 13.82 5.72
C ASP A 358 -5.19 14.51 4.77
N GLY A 359 -4.09 13.82 4.41
CA GLY A 359 -3.06 14.32 3.50
C GLY A 359 -1.96 15.13 4.16
N GLN A 360 -1.87 15.12 5.48
CA GLN A 360 -0.70 15.62 6.20
C GLN A 360 0.53 14.75 5.91
N GLU A 361 1.72 15.29 6.21
CA GLU A 361 2.96 14.51 6.16
C GLU A 361 3.02 13.54 7.34
N GLU A 362 3.02 12.24 7.04
CA GLU A 362 3.05 11.16 8.03
C GLU A 362 4.43 10.49 8.14
N THR A 363 5.46 11.03 7.48
CA THR A 363 6.84 10.58 7.67
C THR A 363 7.22 10.73 9.14
N GLN A 364 7.77 9.67 9.71
CA GLN A 364 8.21 9.68 11.10
C GLN A 364 9.36 10.69 11.28
N GLU A 365 9.31 11.47 12.35
CA GLU A 365 10.39 12.40 12.64
C GLU A 365 11.70 11.71 13.03
N LEU A 366 11.59 10.53 13.64
CA LEU A 366 12.72 9.75 14.17
C LEU A 366 12.54 8.26 13.86
N ASN A 367 13.62 7.62 13.44
CA ASN A 367 13.71 6.18 13.28
C ASN A 367 14.73 5.58 14.25
N LEU A 368 14.38 4.46 14.88
CA LEU A 368 15.32 3.69 15.70
C LEU A 368 16.23 2.84 14.80
N ASN A 369 17.52 3.14 14.77
CA ASN A 369 18.47 2.26 14.11
C ASN A 369 18.68 0.98 14.94
N PRO A 370 18.34 -0.21 14.43
CA PRO A 370 18.47 -1.46 15.18
C PRO A 370 19.92 -1.89 15.43
N HIS A 371 20.89 -1.38 14.67
CA HIS A 371 22.31 -1.69 14.83
C HIS A 371 22.96 -0.85 15.92
N SER A 372 22.76 0.46 15.89
CA SER A 372 23.34 1.41 16.86
C SER A 372 22.48 1.64 18.10
N GLN A 373 21.19 1.26 18.06
CA GLN A 373 20.18 1.59 19.08
C GLN A 373 20.00 3.10 19.28
N ARG A 374 20.39 3.90 18.30
CA ARG A 374 20.19 5.36 18.30
C ARG A 374 18.93 5.74 17.56
N TRP A 375 18.27 6.79 18.04
CA TRP A 375 17.21 7.45 17.31
C TRP A 375 17.84 8.45 16.35
N VAL A 376 17.57 8.30 15.07
CA VAL A 376 18.09 9.16 13.99
C VAL A 376 16.94 9.91 13.31
N PRO A 377 17.14 11.16 12.89
CA PRO A 377 16.14 11.90 12.12
C PRO A 377 15.78 11.18 10.82
N ASP A 378 14.52 11.29 10.38
CA ASP A 378 14.07 10.87 9.06
C ASP A 378 13.80 12.11 8.21
N ASN A 379 14.61 12.31 7.18
CA ASN A 379 14.50 13.44 6.27
C ASN A 379 13.69 13.13 4.99
N SER A 380 13.05 11.95 4.92
CA SER A 380 12.27 11.51 3.73
C SER A 380 11.14 12.46 3.36
N TYR A 381 10.66 13.30 4.30
CA TYR A 381 9.68 14.35 3.99
C TYR A 381 10.18 15.36 2.93
N LEU A 382 11.48 15.39 2.65
CA LEU A 382 12.08 16.19 1.56
C LEU A 382 11.90 15.56 0.17
N GLN A 383 11.34 14.37 0.07
CA GLN A 383 11.01 13.71 -1.19
C GLN A 383 9.77 14.34 -1.85
N ARG A 384 9.90 15.59 -2.26
CA ARG A 384 8.82 16.43 -2.80
C ARG A 384 8.35 16.01 -4.20
N HIS A 385 9.09 15.10 -4.84
CA HIS A 385 8.78 14.54 -6.16
C HIS A 385 7.44 13.76 -6.20
N VAL A 386 6.83 13.45 -5.06
CA VAL A 386 5.46 12.90 -5.01
C VAL A 386 4.46 13.79 -5.74
N GLY A 387 4.60 15.12 -5.66
CA GLY A 387 3.79 16.04 -6.45
C GLY A 387 3.90 15.78 -7.95
N SER A 388 5.12 15.60 -8.46
CA SER A 388 5.34 15.24 -9.87
C SER A 388 4.72 13.90 -10.24
N ALA A 389 4.78 12.89 -9.35
CA ALA A 389 4.13 11.61 -9.57
C ALA A 389 2.60 11.74 -9.67
N VAL A 390 1.99 12.58 -8.83
CA VAL A 390 0.54 12.86 -8.90
C VAL A 390 0.18 13.54 -10.24
N ALA A 391 0.93 14.54 -10.67
CA ALA A 391 0.71 15.20 -11.96
C ALA A 391 0.88 14.24 -13.13
N TYR A 392 1.92 13.38 -13.09
CA TYR A 392 2.16 12.34 -14.08
C TYR A 392 0.98 11.36 -14.17
N ASN A 393 0.47 10.91 -13.04
CA ASN A 393 -0.67 10.00 -12.98
C ASN A 393 -1.95 10.62 -13.57
N VAL A 394 -2.21 11.91 -13.30
CA VAL A 394 -3.33 12.65 -13.90
C VAL A 394 -3.18 12.73 -15.41
N TRP A 395 -1.99 13.06 -15.88
CA TRP A 395 -1.71 13.19 -17.31
C TRP A 395 -1.83 11.86 -18.04
N GLN A 396 -1.22 10.79 -17.52
CA GLN A 396 -1.30 9.45 -18.10
C GLN A 396 -2.74 8.91 -18.13
N TYR A 397 -3.52 9.18 -17.09
CA TYR A 397 -4.94 8.85 -17.09
C TYR A 397 -5.68 9.57 -18.21
N PHE A 398 -5.45 10.88 -18.35
CA PHE A 398 -6.08 11.67 -19.41
C PHE A 398 -5.65 11.21 -20.82
N GLN A 399 -4.37 10.95 -21.04
CA GLN A 399 -3.88 10.47 -22.34
C GLN A 399 -4.52 9.15 -22.77
N VAL A 400 -4.77 8.24 -21.84
CA VAL A 400 -5.38 6.94 -22.16
C VAL A 400 -6.91 7.03 -22.31
N THR A 401 -7.57 7.86 -21.54
CA THR A 401 -9.04 7.86 -21.44
C THR A 401 -9.71 9.00 -22.21
N HIS A 402 -9.00 10.10 -22.43
CA HIS A 402 -9.57 11.37 -22.91
C HIS A 402 -10.74 11.87 -22.03
N ASP A 403 -10.73 11.53 -20.72
CA ASP A 403 -11.76 11.97 -19.75
C ASP A 403 -11.60 13.48 -19.48
N ILE A 404 -12.13 14.28 -20.41
CA ILE A 404 -12.10 15.74 -20.31
C ILE A 404 -12.91 16.25 -19.11
N GLU A 405 -13.94 15.53 -18.70
CA GLU A 405 -14.72 15.90 -17.51
C GLU A 405 -13.84 15.83 -16.24
N PHE A 406 -13.12 14.72 -16.06
CA PHE A 406 -12.19 14.60 -14.94
C PHE A 406 -11.10 15.66 -15.00
N LEU A 407 -10.53 15.91 -16.19
CA LEU A 407 -9.49 16.94 -16.35
C LEU A 407 -10.02 18.32 -15.96
N GLN A 408 -11.19 18.73 -16.47
CA GLN A 408 -11.78 20.05 -16.21
C GLN A 408 -12.15 20.30 -14.74
N PHE A 409 -12.65 19.29 -14.03
CA PHE A 409 -13.21 19.47 -12.70
C PHE A 409 -12.27 19.10 -11.57
N HIS A 410 -11.22 18.31 -11.85
CA HIS A 410 -10.29 17.79 -10.83
C HIS A 410 -8.84 17.80 -11.28
N GLY A 411 -8.51 17.22 -12.43
CA GLY A 411 -7.15 16.96 -12.87
C GLY A 411 -6.37 18.25 -13.15
N ALA A 412 -6.98 19.23 -13.81
CA ALA A 412 -6.33 20.48 -14.13
C ALA A 412 -5.92 21.24 -12.86
N GLU A 413 -6.82 21.32 -11.87
CA GLU A 413 -6.51 21.99 -10.61
C GLU A 413 -5.32 21.34 -9.88
N LEU A 414 -5.24 20.00 -9.88
CA LEU A 414 -4.08 19.28 -9.34
C LEU A 414 -2.80 19.65 -10.05
N VAL A 415 -2.78 19.57 -11.38
CA VAL A 415 -1.56 19.84 -12.18
C VAL A 415 -1.10 21.27 -12.06
N LEU A 416 -2.02 22.25 -12.13
CA LEU A 416 -1.69 23.67 -12.02
C LEU A 416 -1.13 24.04 -10.65
N ASP A 417 -1.70 23.52 -9.57
CA ASP A 417 -1.18 23.81 -8.23
C ASP A 417 0.16 23.12 -7.94
N ILE A 418 0.39 21.93 -8.50
CA ILE A 418 1.71 21.28 -8.42
C ILE A 418 2.74 22.07 -9.25
N ALA A 419 2.37 22.59 -10.42
CA ALA A 419 3.23 23.45 -11.22
C ALA A 419 3.58 24.74 -10.46
N ARG A 420 2.59 25.36 -9.81
CA ARG A 420 2.80 26.52 -8.94
C ARG A 420 3.80 26.23 -7.82
N PHE A 421 3.72 25.05 -7.20
CA PHE A 421 4.71 24.65 -6.19
C PHE A 421 6.11 24.58 -6.77
N TRP A 422 6.32 23.89 -7.91
CA TRP A 422 7.62 23.79 -8.54
C TRP A 422 8.16 25.13 -9.03
N SER A 423 7.31 26.02 -9.51
CA SER A 423 7.70 27.39 -9.85
C SER A 423 8.13 28.20 -8.62
N SER A 424 7.48 27.98 -7.46
CA SER A 424 7.76 28.75 -6.25
C SER A 424 9.04 28.31 -5.52
N ILE A 425 9.45 27.05 -5.63
CA ILE A 425 10.70 26.53 -5.04
C ILE A 425 11.92 26.82 -5.93
N ALA A 426 11.71 26.96 -7.25
CA ALA A 426 12.77 27.25 -8.19
C ALA A 426 13.26 28.70 -8.05
N HIS A 427 14.55 28.89 -7.91
CA HIS A 427 15.20 30.19 -7.83
C HIS A 427 16.22 30.37 -8.96
N PHE A 428 16.36 31.60 -9.47
CA PHE A 428 17.26 31.90 -10.56
C PHE A 428 18.68 32.15 -10.03
N ASN A 429 19.65 31.50 -10.64
CA ASN A 429 21.08 31.70 -10.39
C ASN A 429 21.67 32.55 -11.51
N ASP A 430 21.96 33.82 -11.22
CA ASP A 430 22.50 34.80 -12.18
C ASP A 430 23.84 34.39 -12.79
N GLN A 431 24.69 33.67 -12.03
CA GLN A 431 26.00 33.23 -12.52
C GLN A 431 25.89 32.13 -13.57
N ARG A 432 24.93 31.23 -13.39
CA ARG A 432 24.65 30.12 -14.34
C ARG A 432 23.67 30.52 -15.43
N GLY A 433 22.88 31.57 -15.21
CA GLY A 433 21.78 31.94 -16.08
C GLY A 433 20.67 30.92 -16.13
N ARG A 434 20.47 30.12 -15.05
CA ARG A 434 19.53 29.00 -14.98
C ARG A 434 18.80 28.98 -13.63
N TYR A 435 17.64 28.32 -13.62
CA TYR A 435 16.89 28.05 -12.38
C TYR A 435 17.42 26.80 -11.69
N GLU A 436 17.39 26.81 -10.37
CA GLU A 436 17.86 25.76 -9.48
C GLU A 436 16.81 25.39 -8.45
N ILE A 437 16.80 24.12 -8.00
CA ILE A 437 15.99 23.62 -6.90
C ILE A 437 16.93 23.07 -5.82
N HIS A 438 16.76 23.54 -4.58
CA HIS A 438 17.56 23.13 -3.43
C HIS A 438 16.69 22.60 -2.30
N GLY A 439 17.28 21.81 -1.39
CA GLY A 439 16.61 21.31 -0.18
C GLY A 439 15.59 20.21 -0.49
N VAL A 440 15.91 19.30 -1.38
CA VAL A 440 15.09 18.14 -1.76
C VAL A 440 15.86 16.84 -1.59
N MET A 441 15.15 15.73 -1.48
CA MET A 441 15.67 14.38 -1.68
C MET A 441 15.11 13.81 -2.97
N GLY A 442 15.95 13.04 -3.67
CA GLY A 442 15.50 12.22 -4.80
C GLY A 442 14.91 10.89 -4.35
N PRO A 443 14.41 10.07 -5.29
CA PRO A 443 13.91 8.70 -5.03
C PRO A 443 14.92 7.74 -4.41
N ASP A 444 16.22 8.04 -4.47
CA ASP A 444 17.31 7.17 -4.01
C ASP A 444 17.22 6.81 -2.51
N GLU A 445 16.73 7.71 -1.65
CA GLU A 445 16.62 7.58 -0.20
C GLU A 445 17.96 7.44 0.58
N PHE A 446 19.10 7.14 -0.07
CA PHE A 446 20.40 7.07 0.62
C PHE A 446 21.04 8.43 0.85
N HIS A 447 20.82 9.38 -0.08
CA HIS A 447 21.36 10.72 0.02
C HIS A 447 20.31 11.70 0.52
N GLU A 448 20.44 12.09 1.76
CA GLU A 448 19.57 13.07 2.43
C GLU A 448 20.23 14.44 2.63
N GLY A 449 21.50 14.59 2.20
CA GLY A 449 22.29 15.82 2.32
C GLY A 449 23.70 15.65 1.80
N TYR A 450 24.57 16.59 2.13
CA TYR A 450 25.99 16.56 1.78
C TYR A 450 26.85 16.13 2.98
N PRO A 451 28.03 15.48 2.75
CA PRO A 451 28.87 14.96 3.81
C PRO A 451 29.25 15.97 4.90
N ASP A 452 29.48 17.21 4.49
CA ASP A 452 29.97 18.29 5.35
C ASP A 452 28.88 19.30 5.73
N SER A 453 27.60 18.98 5.46
CA SER A 453 26.45 19.85 5.76
C SER A 453 25.64 19.29 6.92
N ALA A 454 25.36 20.15 7.90
CA ALA A 454 24.40 19.83 8.96
C ALA A 454 22.93 20.00 8.51
N ALA A 455 22.70 20.70 7.40
CA ALA A 455 21.36 20.91 6.84
C ALA A 455 21.03 19.75 5.88
N PRO A 456 19.84 19.13 6.01
CA PRO A 456 19.41 18.11 5.08
C PRO A 456 18.99 18.70 3.73
N GLY A 457 18.95 17.85 2.72
CA GLY A 457 18.54 18.20 1.37
C GLY A 457 19.69 18.42 0.40
N LEU A 458 19.43 18.03 -0.84
CA LEU A 458 20.36 18.10 -1.97
C LEU A 458 20.09 19.34 -2.82
N LYS A 459 21.09 19.73 -3.61
CA LYS A 459 20.97 20.76 -4.66
C LYS A 459 20.86 20.08 -6.01
N ASN A 460 19.93 20.57 -6.81
CA ASN A 460 19.80 20.20 -8.21
C ASN A 460 19.79 18.67 -8.41
N ASN A 461 18.89 17.97 -7.70
CA ASN A 461 18.63 16.58 -8.02
C ASN A 461 18.06 16.48 -9.43
N ALA A 462 18.74 15.77 -10.31
CA ALA A 462 18.44 15.76 -11.75
C ALA A 462 17.03 15.23 -12.03
N TYR A 463 16.63 14.13 -11.38
CA TYR A 463 15.28 13.58 -11.51
C TYR A 463 14.22 14.62 -11.12
N THR A 464 14.38 15.24 -9.96
CA THR A 464 13.45 16.26 -9.45
C THR A 464 13.36 17.46 -10.38
N ASN A 465 14.51 17.97 -10.87
CA ASN A 465 14.55 19.12 -11.76
C ASN A 465 13.88 18.84 -13.11
N ILE A 466 14.16 17.68 -13.72
CA ILE A 466 13.56 17.27 -15.00
C ILE A 466 12.06 17.01 -14.84
N MET A 467 11.65 16.36 -13.76
CA MET A 467 10.22 16.14 -13.46
C MET A 467 9.47 17.45 -13.18
N ALA A 468 10.11 18.42 -12.52
CA ALA A 468 9.54 19.75 -12.33
C ALA A 468 9.33 20.47 -13.68
N VAL A 469 10.30 20.39 -14.59
CA VAL A 469 10.18 20.90 -15.97
C VAL A 469 9.02 20.24 -16.71
N TRP A 470 8.93 18.92 -16.63
CA TRP A 470 7.83 18.18 -17.25
C TRP A 470 6.48 18.64 -16.71
N VAL A 471 6.34 18.80 -15.38
CA VAL A 471 5.09 19.27 -14.75
C VAL A 471 4.73 20.67 -15.23
N LEU A 472 5.69 21.60 -15.25
CA LEU A 472 5.47 22.98 -15.72
C LEU A 472 5.02 22.99 -17.19
N TRP A 473 5.65 22.19 -18.03
CA TRP A 473 5.28 22.08 -19.44
C TRP A 473 3.88 21.48 -19.62
N ARG A 474 3.58 20.38 -18.93
CA ARG A 474 2.24 19.77 -18.98
C ARG A 474 1.15 20.70 -18.41
N ALA A 475 1.46 21.54 -17.42
CA ALA A 475 0.54 22.55 -16.91
C ALA A 475 0.14 23.59 -17.98
N LEU A 476 1.10 24.00 -18.84
CA LEU A 476 0.80 24.87 -20.00
C LEU A 476 -0.14 24.17 -20.97
N GLU A 477 0.14 22.91 -21.32
CA GLU A 477 -0.72 22.12 -22.20
C GLU A 477 -2.11 21.88 -21.63
N VAL A 478 -2.22 21.67 -20.33
CA VAL A 478 -3.52 21.52 -19.65
C VAL A 478 -4.35 22.80 -19.79
N LEU A 479 -3.75 23.99 -19.68
CA LEU A 479 -4.45 25.25 -19.91
C LEU A 479 -5.00 25.38 -21.33
N ASP A 480 -4.22 24.91 -22.32
CA ASP A 480 -4.64 24.91 -23.74
C ASP A 480 -5.75 23.90 -24.05
N LEU A 481 -5.77 22.77 -23.33
CA LEU A 481 -6.80 21.72 -23.48
C LEU A 481 -8.15 22.10 -22.85
N LEU A 482 -8.17 23.04 -21.90
CA LEU A 482 -9.39 23.44 -21.23
C LEU A 482 -10.25 24.33 -22.15
N PRO A 483 -11.59 24.13 -22.18
CA PRO A 483 -12.51 25.11 -22.77
C PRO A 483 -12.31 26.49 -22.13
N ASP A 484 -12.38 27.56 -22.92
CA ASP A 484 -12.09 28.93 -22.49
C ASP A 484 -12.80 29.33 -21.20
N ILE A 485 -14.12 29.06 -21.10
CA ILE A 485 -14.91 29.38 -19.90
C ILE A 485 -14.36 28.64 -18.66
N ARG A 486 -13.91 27.40 -18.81
CA ARG A 486 -13.35 26.61 -17.70
C ARG A 486 -11.95 27.08 -17.32
N ARG A 487 -11.14 27.42 -18.31
CA ARG A 487 -9.80 28.00 -18.12
C ARG A 487 -9.89 29.31 -17.32
N GLU A 488 -10.72 30.25 -17.76
CA GLU A 488 -10.94 31.53 -17.08
C GLU A 488 -11.45 31.35 -15.65
N ALA A 489 -12.46 30.48 -15.45
CA ALA A 489 -13.00 30.20 -14.12
C ALA A 489 -11.95 29.58 -13.18
N LEU A 490 -11.12 28.69 -13.69
CA LEU A 490 -10.06 28.04 -12.91
C LEU A 490 -8.93 29.03 -12.59
N MET A 491 -8.46 29.80 -13.56
CA MET A 491 -7.44 30.85 -13.36
C MET A 491 -7.92 31.87 -12.32
N THR A 492 -9.17 32.35 -12.42
CA THR A 492 -9.75 33.28 -11.45
C THR A 492 -9.80 32.67 -10.04
N ARG A 493 -10.27 31.41 -9.92
CA ARG A 493 -10.37 30.71 -8.64
C ARG A 493 -9.02 30.49 -7.98
N LEU A 494 -8.00 30.19 -8.76
CA LEU A 494 -6.64 29.98 -8.28
C LEU A 494 -5.87 31.31 -8.10
N GLY A 495 -6.36 32.41 -8.64
CA GLY A 495 -5.63 33.67 -8.71
C GLY A 495 -4.34 33.54 -9.55
N LEU A 496 -4.40 32.76 -10.62
CA LEU A 496 -3.27 32.52 -11.52
C LEU A 496 -3.17 33.64 -12.54
N SER A 497 -2.02 34.30 -12.62
CA SER A 497 -1.78 35.41 -13.56
C SER A 497 -1.01 34.97 -14.80
N GLU A 498 -1.09 35.76 -15.85
CA GLU A 498 -0.33 35.54 -17.11
C GLU A 498 1.19 35.62 -16.86
N GLU A 499 1.65 36.47 -15.94
CA GLU A 499 3.06 36.57 -15.57
C GLU A 499 3.52 35.28 -14.88
N GLU A 500 2.68 34.65 -14.06
CA GLU A 500 3.00 33.36 -13.44
C GLU A 500 3.10 32.26 -14.49
N ILE A 501 2.19 32.23 -15.45
CA ILE A 501 2.21 31.27 -16.58
C ILE A 501 3.48 31.48 -17.45
N ALA A 502 3.81 32.72 -17.78
CA ALA A 502 5.03 33.05 -18.53
C ALA A 502 6.30 32.60 -17.77
N ARG A 503 6.30 32.75 -16.41
CA ARG A 503 7.38 32.25 -15.57
C ARG A 503 7.50 30.71 -15.62
N TRP A 504 6.40 29.97 -15.71
CA TRP A 504 6.45 28.51 -15.89
C TRP A 504 7.13 28.11 -17.19
N ASP A 505 6.82 28.79 -18.29
CA ASP A 505 7.49 28.58 -19.57
C ASP A 505 9.00 28.88 -19.47
N GLU A 506 9.37 30.01 -18.86
CA GLU A 506 10.77 30.38 -18.68
C GLU A 506 11.55 29.36 -17.83
N ILE A 507 11.01 28.96 -16.65
CA ILE A 507 11.65 27.97 -15.78
C ILE A 507 11.85 26.65 -16.54
N SER A 508 10.83 26.19 -17.28
CA SER A 508 10.91 24.93 -18.04
C SER A 508 11.95 24.94 -19.15
N ARG A 509 12.36 26.12 -19.63
CA ARG A 509 13.43 26.26 -20.64
C ARG A 509 14.81 26.47 -20.04
N ARG A 510 14.90 26.86 -18.79
CA ARG A 510 16.16 27.30 -18.18
C ARG A 510 16.48 26.58 -16.86
N MET A 511 15.84 25.46 -16.55
CA MET A 511 16.19 24.65 -15.38
C MET A 511 17.59 24.06 -15.52
N TYR A 512 18.36 24.07 -14.45
CA TYR A 512 19.67 23.46 -14.39
C TYR A 512 19.55 21.94 -14.22
N VAL A 513 20.33 21.20 -15.03
CA VAL A 513 20.51 19.75 -14.89
C VAL A 513 22.01 19.48 -14.72
N PRO A 514 22.44 18.81 -13.65
CA PRO A 514 23.85 18.49 -13.46
C PRO A 514 24.30 17.33 -14.35
N PHE A 515 25.50 17.44 -14.91
CA PHE A 515 26.15 16.41 -15.70
C PHE A 515 27.58 16.18 -15.21
N HIS A 516 28.06 14.96 -15.35
CA HIS A 516 29.48 14.66 -15.26
C HIS A 516 30.21 15.16 -16.52
N ASP A 517 31.54 15.29 -16.44
CA ASP A 517 32.36 15.77 -17.55
C ASP A 517 32.26 14.91 -18.85
N ASP A 518 31.92 13.64 -18.69
CA ASP A 518 31.70 12.69 -19.78
C ASP A 518 30.26 12.68 -20.34
N GLY A 519 29.39 13.57 -19.87
CA GLY A 519 28.01 13.73 -20.31
C GLY A 519 27.00 12.78 -19.63
N ILE A 520 27.39 12.04 -18.59
CA ILE A 520 26.46 11.30 -17.75
C ILE A 520 25.64 12.28 -16.90
N ILE A 521 24.33 12.08 -16.84
CA ILE A 521 23.46 12.88 -15.97
C ILE A 521 23.80 12.52 -14.52
N SER A 522 24.23 13.50 -13.72
CA SER A 522 24.53 13.30 -12.30
C SER A 522 23.24 13.17 -11.49
N GLN A 523 23.21 12.31 -10.46
CA GLN A 523 22.04 12.19 -9.58
C GLN A 523 21.67 13.55 -8.97
N PHE A 524 22.66 14.28 -8.52
CA PHE A 524 22.55 15.65 -7.98
C PHE A 524 23.88 16.37 -8.13
N GLU A 525 23.88 17.66 -7.91
CA GLU A 525 25.10 18.46 -8.02
C GLU A 525 26.17 17.99 -7.02
N GLY A 526 27.35 17.59 -7.53
CA GLY A 526 28.47 17.12 -6.75
C GLY A 526 28.51 15.61 -6.49
N TYR A 527 27.55 14.82 -6.98
CA TYR A 527 27.55 13.36 -6.80
C TYR A 527 28.84 12.69 -7.31
N GLU A 528 29.37 13.17 -8.44
CA GLU A 528 30.59 12.66 -9.09
C GLU A 528 31.84 12.78 -8.21
N THR A 529 31.82 13.67 -7.21
CA THR A 529 32.95 13.91 -6.30
C THR A 529 32.95 13.04 -5.04
N LEU A 530 31.85 12.28 -4.83
CA LEU A 530 31.74 11.39 -3.67
C LEU A 530 32.71 10.20 -3.77
N ALA A 531 33.03 9.61 -2.62
CA ALA A 531 33.93 8.46 -2.54
C ALA A 531 33.25 7.18 -3.07
N GLU A 532 34.06 6.25 -3.56
CA GLU A 532 33.59 4.88 -3.83
C GLU A 532 33.46 4.09 -2.52
N LEU A 533 32.41 3.25 -2.43
CA LEU A 533 32.23 2.36 -1.29
C LEU A 533 32.94 1.03 -1.55
N ASP A 534 33.59 0.48 -0.51
CA ASP A 534 34.16 -0.87 -0.57
C ASP A 534 33.05 -1.93 -0.42
N TRP A 535 32.31 -2.16 -1.52
CA TRP A 535 31.19 -3.09 -1.58
C TRP A 535 31.54 -4.51 -1.18
N GLU A 536 32.73 -5.00 -1.54
CA GLU A 536 33.17 -6.37 -1.25
C GLU A 536 33.35 -6.56 0.26
N ASN A 537 34.02 -5.61 0.93
CA ASN A 537 34.20 -5.63 2.37
C ASN A 537 32.86 -5.55 3.12
N TYR A 538 31.97 -4.64 2.73
CA TYR A 538 30.65 -4.52 3.37
C TYR A 538 29.80 -5.79 3.20
N ARG A 539 29.78 -6.38 2.01
CA ARG A 539 29.09 -7.66 1.76
C ARG A 539 29.69 -8.80 2.57
N ALA A 540 31.02 -8.87 2.68
CA ALA A 540 31.71 -9.89 3.46
C ALA A 540 31.42 -9.78 4.97
N ARG A 541 31.37 -8.55 5.51
CA ARG A 541 31.14 -8.30 6.95
C ARG A 541 29.69 -8.49 7.37
N TYR A 542 28.73 -8.03 6.56
CA TYR A 542 27.33 -7.93 6.94
C TYR A 542 26.41 -8.91 6.20
N GLY A 543 26.87 -9.51 5.10
CA GLY A 543 26.06 -10.42 4.26
C GLY A 543 24.90 -9.70 3.57
N ASN A 544 23.91 -9.26 4.34
CA ASN A 544 22.81 -8.45 3.82
C ASN A 544 23.07 -6.95 4.04
N ILE A 545 23.26 -6.22 2.96
CA ILE A 545 23.53 -4.77 2.95
C ILE A 545 22.36 -3.95 2.39
N GLY A 546 21.16 -4.52 2.34
CA GLY A 546 19.98 -3.85 1.77
C GLY A 546 19.51 -2.59 2.54
N ARG A 547 20.02 -2.39 3.78
CA ARG A 547 19.82 -1.19 4.60
C ARG A 547 21.18 -0.60 4.97
N LEU A 548 21.97 -0.27 3.92
CA LEU A 548 23.34 0.22 4.05
C LEU A 548 23.42 1.49 4.90
N GLU A 549 22.45 2.38 4.78
CA GLU A 549 22.37 3.62 5.54
C GLU A 549 22.38 3.39 7.06
N LEU A 550 21.71 2.34 7.52
CA LEU A 550 21.69 1.98 8.94
C LEU A 550 23.01 1.38 9.42
N ILE A 551 23.68 0.63 8.54
CA ILE A 551 24.99 0.04 8.83
C ILE A 551 26.03 1.14 8.95
N LEU A 552 26.09 2.07 8.00
CA LEU A 552 27.02 3.20 8.01
C LEU A 552 26.79 4.10 9.24
N GLU A 553 25.53 4.41 9.55
CA GLU A 553 25.21 5.19 10.77
C GLU A 553 25.72 4.50 12.03
N ALA A 554 25.57 3.18 12.13
CA ALA A 554 26.08 2.42 13.28
C ALA A 554 27.61 2.46 13.39
N GLU A 555 28.31 2.61 12.28
CA GLU A 555 29.77 2.81 12.24
C GLU A 555 30.20 4.29 12.42
N ASN A 556 29.26 5.20 12.68
CA ASN A 556 29.44 6.66 12.74
C ASN A 556 29.91 7.24 11.39
N ASP A 557 29.38 6.68 10.31
CA ASP A 557 29.57 7.11 8.93
C ASP A 557 28.21 7.41 8.29
N SER A 558 28.19 7.84 7.03
CA SER A 558 26.98 8.22 6.32
C SER A 558 27.01 7.82 4.85
N ALA A 559 25.87 7.38 4.32
CA ALA A 559 25.67 7.14 2.90
C ALA A 559 25.95 8.39 2.04
N ASN A 560 25.73 9.59 2.60
CA ASN A 560 26.02 10.87 1.94
C ASN A 560 27.47 11.02 1.43
N ARG A 561 28.41 10.22 1.93
CA ARG A 561 29.82 10.29 1.55
C ARG A 561 30.19 9.46 0.33
N TYR A 562 29.29 8.56 -0.11
CA TYR A 562 29.65 7.52 -1.07
C TYR A 562 28.77 7.58 -2.33
N LYS A 563 29.34 7.18 -3.47
CA LYS A 563 28.60 6.89 -4.71
C LYS A 563 27.84 5.56 -4.54
N ALA A 564 26.87 5.57 -3.65
CA ALA A 564 26.03 4.42 -3.37
C ALA A 564 24.58 4.83 -3.57
N SER A 565 23.81 4.08 -4.32
CA SER A 565 22.38 4.33 -4.49
C SER A 565 21.58 3.07 -4.18
N LYS A 566 20.47 3.24 -3.50
CA LYS A 566 19.47 2.20 -3.32
C LYS A 566 18.76 1.94 -4.66
N GLN A 567 18.48 3.02 -5.37
CA GLN A 567 17.96 3.06 -6.74
C GLN A 567 18.41 4.39 -7.37
N ALA A 568 19.03 4.33 -8.55
CA ALA A 568 19.53 5.55 -9.16
C ALA A 568 18.40 6.43 -9.68
N ASP A 569 18.33 7.68 -9.18
CA ASP A 569 17.29 8.66 -9.51
C ASP A 569 17.16 8.89 -11.02
N THR A 570 18.29 9.07 -11.69
CA THR A 570 18.35 9.36 -13.13
C THR A 570 17.80 8.24 -13.99
N LEU A 571 17.92 6.97 -13.55
CA LEU A 571 17.40 5.83 -14.30
C LEU A 571 15.86 5.79 -14.31
N MET A 572 15.22 6.45 -13.35
CA MET A 572 13.76 6.59 -13.34
C MET A 572 13.24 7.40 -14.54
N LEU A 573 14.04 8.33 -15.06
CA LEU A 573 13.67 9.10 -16.26
C LEU A 573 13.49 8.19 -17.48
N PHE A 574 14.34 7.18 -17.62
CA PHE A 574 14.28 6.21 -18.72
C PHE A 574 13.17 5.17 -18.55
N TYR A 575 12.63 5.03 -17.36
CA TYR A 575 11.44 4.24 -17.10
C TYR A 575 10.14 5.01 -17.42
N LEU A 576 10.10 6.30 -17.09
CA LEU A 576 8.89 7.11 -17.19
C LEU A 576 8.66 7.66 -18.61
N PHE A 577 9.73 7.97 -19.32
CA PHE A 577 9.69 8.66 -20.60
C PHE A 577 10.25 7.81 -21.74
N SER A 578 9.66 7.95 -22.92
CA SER A 578 10.27 7.45 -24.14
C SER A 578 11.52 8.27 -24.50
N SER A 579 12.36 7.73 -25.39
CA SER A 579 13.54 8.45 -25.87
C SER A 579 13.16 9.74 -26.60
N GLU A 580 12.03 9.74 -27.29
CA GLU A 580 11.49 10.91 -28.00
C GLU A 580 11.06 11.98 -27.00
N GLU A 581 10.27 11.62 -25.98
CA GLU A 581 9.80 12.57 -24.96
C GLU A 581 10.97 13.15 -24.15
N LEU A 582 11.98 12.34 -23.83
CA LEU A 582 13.21 12.83 -23.22
C LEU A 582 13.96 13.79 -24.16
N GLY A 583 14.05 13.48 -25.46
CA GLY A 583 14.64 14.36 -26.45
C GLY A 583 13.98 15.73 -26.48
N GLU A 584 12.65 15.77 -26.50
CA GLU A 584 11.86 17.01 -26.46
C GLU A 584 12.08 17.81 -25.16
N LEU A 585 12.15 17.12 -23.99
CA LEU A 585 12.44 17.75 -22.70
C LEU A 585 13.84 18.38 -22.67
N PHE A 586 14.86 17.67 -23.16
CA PHE A 586 16.21 18.18 -23.20
C PHE A 586 16.39 19.30 -24.24
N GLU A 587 15.72 19.22 -25.40
CA GLU A 587 15.68 20.32 -26.39
C GLU A 587 15.05 21.57 -25.74
N ARG A 588 13.92 21.42 -25.05
CA ARG A 588 13.26 22.52 -24.32
C ARG A 588 14.19 23.16 -23.28
N LEU A 589 14.97 22.35 -22.58
CA LEU A 589 15.96 22.79 -21.59
C LEU A 589 17.22 23.42 -22.22
N GLY A 590 17.42 23.28 -23.53
CA GLY A 590 18.61 23.72 -24.25
C GLY A 590 19.85 22.86 -23.93
N TYR A 591 19.67 21.58 -23.66
CA TYR A 591 20.74 20.60 -23.51
C TYR A 591 20.70 19.59 -24.65
N PRO A 592 21.88 19.13 -25.15
CA PRO A 592 21.90 18.01 -26.08
C PRO A 592 21.46 16.71 -25.38
N PHE A 593 20.71 15.89 -26.09
CA PHE A 593 20.36 14.54 -25.64
C PHE A 593 20.55 13.54 -26.78
N ASP A 594 21.36 12.52 -26.54
CA ASP A 594 21.55 11.39 -27.44
C ASP A 594 21.06 10.11 -26.77
N PRO A 595 19.99 9.44 -27.26
CA PRO A 595 19.51 8.16 -26.73
C PRO A 595 20.61 7.08 -26.65
N ALA A 596 21.65 7.14 -27.46
CA ALA A 596 22.79 6.22 -27.38
C ALA A 596 23.57 6.33 -26.07
N THR A 597 23.37 7.40 -25.28
CA THR A 597 23.97 7.55 -23.95
C THR A 597 23.24 6.75 -22.86
N ILE A 598 21.98 6.32 -23.07
CA ILE A 598 21.20 5.59 -22.08
C ILE A 598 21.91 4.32 -21.58
N PRO A 599 22.46 3.43 -22.43
CA PRO A 599 23.22 2.28 -21.94
C PRO A 599 24.43 2.65 -21.06
N ARG A 600 25.08 3.78 -21.33
CA ARG A 600 26.20 4.28 -20.52
C ARG A 600 25.71 4.76 -19.14
N GLN A 601 24.55 5.43 -19.09
CA GLN A 601 23.90 5.84 -17.85
C GLN A 601 23.56 4.61 -16.98
N VAL A 602 22.95 3.57 -17.59
CA VAL A 602 22.61 2.32 -16.91
C VAL A 602 23.86 1.57 -16.42
N ALA A 603 24.97 1.64 -17.17
CA ALA A 603 26.22 0.98 -16.79
C ALA A 603 26.97 1.72 -15.68
N TYR A 604 26.78 3.04 -15.56
CA TYR A 604 27.41 3.85 -14.54
C TYR A 604 26.75 3.66 -13.17
N TYR A 605 25.41 3.64 -13.10
CA TYR A 605 24.61 3.47 -11.88
C TYR A 605 24.27 1.99 -11.61
#